data_fb8172f98b432ef3a6c77321058b3f1c
#
_entry.id   fb8172f98b432ef3a6c77321058b3f1c
#
_cell.length_a   1.000
_cell.length_b   1.000
_cell.length_c   1.000
_cell.angle_alpha   90.00
_cell.angle_beta   90.00
_cell.angle_gamma   90.00
#
_symmetry.space_group_name_H-M   'P 1'
#
loop_
_entity.id
_entity.type
_entity.pdbx_description
1 polymer ?
#
loop_
_entity_poly.entity_id
_entity_poly.type
_entity_poly.pdbx_seq_one_letter_code
_entity_poly.pdbx_strand_id
1 'polypeptide(L)'
;IAMKCAFGENPKRCYQNQGISSRMTTASKIREALQTAKLYKAKKEAAGDDISKLPSYDQKSEALIPVLNRQIPLKAHAHQANDIFTAIRIAKEFGVGLTLEHVTEGHMIANELAKEKFPLAVGPTFGHATKFELQNKTWETPGILAKAGCHVSIITDAPVIPLHHLPLCAGFAIKAGMDEFDA
;
A
#
# COMPACT_ATOMS: atom_id res chain seq x y z
N ILE A 1 11.08 -0.01 -7.65
CA ILE A 1 11.23 1.06 -6.63
C ILE A 1 9.86 1.69 -6.42
N ALA A 2 9.51 1.98 -5.16
CA ALA A 2 8.22 2.56 -4.76
C ALA A 2 8.40 3.38 -3.47
N MET A 3 7.48 4.30 -3.19
CA MET A 3 7.45 5.02 -1.92
C MET A 3 6.56 4.28 -0.93
N LYS A 4 7.15 3.72 0.14
CA LYS A 4 6.41 2.98 1.17
C LYS A 4 5.58 3.92 2.03
N CYS A 5 4.33 3.54 2.24
CA CYS A 5 3.47 4.10 3.28
C CYS A 5 2.73 2.97 4.01
N ALA A 6 2.15 3.27 5.17
CA ALA A 6 1.46 2.26 5.97
C ALA A 6 0.16 2.81 6.57
N PHE A 7 -0.85 1.94 6.57
CA PHE A 7 -2.14 2.14 7.21
C PHE A 7 -2.34 1.10 8.34
N GLY A 8 -3.43 1.20 9.09
CA GLY A 8 -3.80 0.21 10.09
C GLY A 8 -3.04 0.32 11.40
N GLU A 9 -2.66 -0.82 11.97
CA GLU A 9 -2.10 -0.88 13.32
C GLU A 9 -0.63 -0.46 13.41
N ASN A 10 0.16 -0.77 12.38
CA ASN A 10 1.61 -0.51 12.42
C ASN A 10 1.94 0.97 12.65
N PRO A 11 1.41 1.94 11.87
CA PRO A 11 1.72 3.35 12.11
C PRO A 11 1.22 3.84 13.46
N LYS A 12 0.06 3.39 13.92
CA LYS A 12 -0.46 3.75 15.25
C LYS A 12 0.44 3.29 16.38
N ARG A 13 0.96 2.06 16.29
CA ARG A 13 1.84 1.48 17.31
C ARG A 13 3.23 2.12 17.29
N CYS A 14 3.82 2.31 16.10
CA CYS A 14 5.20 2.76 15.96
C CYS A 14 5.36 4.29 16.15
N TYR A 15 4.31 5.07 15.84
CA TYR A 15 4.38 6.52 15.81
C TYR A 15 3.37 7.23 16.74
N GLN A 16 2.84 6.51 17.74
CA GLN A 16 1.90 7.05 18.70
C GLN A 16 2.44 8.32 19.37
N ASN A 17 3.69 8.32 19.79
CA ASN A 17 4.36 9.46 20.41
C ASN A 17 4.58 10.66 19.47
N GLN A 18 4.34 10.47 18.17
CA GLN A 18 4.40 11.51 17.14
C GLN A 18 3.00 11.95 16.68
N GLY A 19 1.98 11.66 17.49
CA GLY A 19 0.59 12.05 17.22
C GLY A 19 -0.15 11.17 16.22
N ILE A 20 0.39 9.99 15.87
CA ILE A 20 -0.28 9.02 14.99
C ILE A 20 -0.93 7.94 15.85
N SER A 21 -2.10 8.23 16.41
CA SER A 21 -2.80 7.36 17.36
C SER A 21 -4.05 6.68 16.79
N SER A 22 -4.49 7.08 15.61
CA SER A 22 -5.72 6.57 14.98
C SER A 22 -5.56 6.37 13.48
N ARG A 23 -6.50 5.65 12.85
CA ARG A 23 -6.58 5.53 11.38
C ARG A 23 -6.81 6.89 10.72
N MET A 24 -7.56 7.78 11.37
CA MET A 24 -7.80 9.14 10.88
C MET A 24 -6.51 9.96 10.86
N THR A 25 -5.73 9.93 11.96
CA THR A 25 -4.44 10.66 12.01
C THR A 25 -3.43 10.11 11.01
N THR A 26 -3.41 8.79 10.79
CA THR A 26 -2.58 8.17 9.75
C THR A 26 -2.93 8.72 8.36
N ALA A 27 -4.22 8.68 8.00
CA ALA A 27 -4.70 9.19 6.71
C ALA A 27 -4.43 10.69 6.54
N SER A 28 -4.61 11.48 7.62
CA SER A 28 -4.31 12.92 7.62
C SER A 28 -2.84 13.19 7.36
N LYS A 29 -1.93 12.46 8.02
CA LYS A 29 -0.47 12.64 7.85
C LYS A 29 0.03 12.28 6.46
N ILE A 30 -0.54 11.23 5.84
CA ILE A 30 -0.20 10.89 4.46
C ILE A 30 -0.67 11.99 3.50
N ARG A 31 -1.90 12.52 3.68
CA ARG A 31 -2.39 13.66 2.90
C ARG A 31 -1.55 14.91 3.09
N GLU A 32 -1.21 15.24 4.33
CA GLU A 32 -0.35 16.38 4.67
C GLU A 32 0.99 16.31 3.93
N ALA A 33 1.64 15.13 3.95
CA ALA A 33 2.91 14.94 3.26
C ALA A 33 2.78 15.13 1.74
N LEU A 34 1.77 14.51 1.12
CA LEU A 34 1.52 14.63 -0.32
C LEU A 34 1.13 16.06 -0.72
N GLN A 35 0.30 16.74 0.09
CA GLN A 35 -0.11 18.12 -0.17
C GLN A 35 1.07 19.09 -0.04
N THR A 36 1.91 18.90 0.96
CA THR A 36 3.13 19.71 1.16
C THR A 36 4.07 19.54 -0.03
N ALA A 37 4.31 18.31 -0.46
CA ALA A 37 5.14 18.04 -1.64
C ALA A 37 4.54 18.61 -2.93
N LYS A 38 3.21 18.56 -3.09
CA LYS A 38 2.52 19.15 -4.24
C LYS A 38 2.70 20.67 -4.30
N LEU A 39 2.56 21.35 -3.16
CA LEU A 39 2.78 22.80 -3.09
C LEU A 39 4.26 23.16 -3.32
N TYR A 40 5.17 22.38 -2.76
CA TYR A 40 6.61 22.55 -2.97
C TYR A 40 6.99 22.39 -4.44
N LYS A 41 6.50 21.34 -5.10
CA LYS A 41 6.69 21.09 -6.54
C LYS A 41 6.17 22.26 -7.37
N ALA A 42 4.96 22.75 -7.09
CA ALA A 42 4.37 23.89 -7.80
C ALA A 42 5.23 25.16 -7.67
N LYS A 43 5.81 25.41 -6.48
CA LYS A 43 6.75 26.53 -6.28
C LYS A 43 8.03 26.40 -7.10
N LYS A 44 8.61 25.19 -7.18
CA LYS A 44 9.78 24.90 -8.02
C LYS A 44 9.48 25.13 -9.49
N GLU A 45 8.34 24.64 -9.98
CA GLU A 45 7.92 24.81 -11.37
C GLU A 45 7.68 26.29 -11.72
N ALA A 46 7.08 27.05 -10.80
CA ALA A 46 6.86 28.48 -10.98
C ALA A 46 8.16 29.31 -10.96
N ALA A 47 9.19 28.87 -10.25
CA ALA A 47 10.49 29.53 -10.24
C ALA A 47 11.26 29.38 -11.56
N GLY A 48 11.04 28.26 -12.29
CA GLY A 48 11.77 27.94 -13.52
C GLY A 48 13.28 28.01 -13.30
N ASP A 49 13.99 28.79 -14.12
CA ASP A 49 15.44 28.98 -14.05
C ASP A 49 15.89 30.09 -13.06
N ASP A 50 14.94 30.75 -12.40
CA ASP A 50 15.22 31.83 -11.44
C ASP A 50 15.56 31.25 -10.05
N ILE A 51 16.85 31.05 -9.81
CA ILE A 51 17.37 30.50 -8.56
C ILE A 51 16.92 31.30 -7.33
N SER A 52 16.70 32.62 -7.47
CA SER A 52 16.29 33.47 -6.35
C SER A 52 14.86 33.20 -5.86
N LYS A 53 14.03 32.57 -6.70
CA LYS A 53 12.64 32.21 -6.43
C LYS A 53 12.45 30.75 -6.02
N LEU A 54 13.50 29.94 -6.05
CA LEU A 54 13.40 28.55 -5.62
C LEU A 54 13.02 28.47 -4.14
N PRO A 55 12.11 27.55 -3.77
CA PRO A 55 11.82 27.29 -2.37
C PRO A 55 13.07 26.70 -1.68
N SER A 56 13.21 26.93 -0.38
CA SER A 56 14.24 26.27 0.42
C SER A 56 14.16 24.75 0.24
N TYR A 57 15.31 24.09 0.12
CA TYR A 57 15.36 22.66 -0.10
C TYR A 57 14.63 21.87 1.00
N ASP A 58 13.68 21.05 0.62
CA ASP A 58 12.97 20.12 1.52
C ASP A 58 13.11 18.69 1.02
N GLN A 59 13.96 17.92 1.70
CA GLN A 59 14.26 16.54 1.36
C GLN A 59 13.01 15.64 1.31
N LYS A 60 12.05 15.87 2.20
CA LYS A 60 10.81 15.06 2.24
C LYS A 60 9.93 15.33 1.03
N SER A 61 9.77 16.58 0.66
CA SER A 61 9.03 16.96 -0.54
C SER A 61 9.72 16.49 -1.82
N GLU A 62 11.05 16.63 -1.90
CA GLU A 62 11.83 16.12 -3.06
C GLU A 62 11.64 14.62 -3.25
N ALA A 63 11.68 13.83 -2.18
CA ALA A 63 11.48 12.39 -2.24
C ALA A 63 10.06 11.98 -2.73
N LEU A 64 9.06 12.86 -2.56
CA LEU A 64 7.68 12.62 -2.99
C LEU A 64 7.37 13.15 -4.41
N ILE A 65 8.22 13.98 -5.02
CA ILE A 65 8.03 14.46 -6.40
C ILE A 65 7.91 13.30 -7.40
N PRO A 66 8.75 12.24 -7.37
CA PRO A 66 8.60 11.09 -8.25
C PRO A 66 7.24 10.37 -8.12
N VAL A 67 6.64 10.37 -6.90
CA VAL A 67 5.30 9.83 -6.68
C VAL A 67 4.25 10.71 -7.36
N LEU A 68 4.33 12.02 -7.16
CA LEU A 68 3.41 13.00 -7.76
C LEU A 68 3.50 13.00 -9.30
N ASN A 69 4.68 12.70 -9.84
CA ASN A 69 4.91 12.55 -11.29
C ASN A 69 4.56 11.16 -11.83
N ARG A 70 4.05 10.24 -10.99
CA ARG A 70 3.76 8.83 -11.34
C ARG A 70 4.96 8.04 -11.85
N GLN A 71 6.17 8.46 -11.54
CA GLN A 71 7.41 7.74 -11.88
C GLN A 71 7.59 6.50 -10.99
N ILE A 72 7.13 6.60 -9.73
CA ILE A 72 7.05 5.48 -8.79
C ILE A 72 5.70 5.49 -8.08
N PRO A 73 5.12 4.32 -7.74
CA PRO A 73 3.87 4.26 -6.99
C PRO A 73 4.08 4.48 -5.49
N LEU A 74 2.98 4.83 -4.80
CA LEU A 74 2.85 4.54 -3.38
C LEU A 74 2.72 3.02 -3.20
N LYS A 75 3.49 2.46 -2.27
CA LYS A 75 3.43 1.07 -1.84
C LYS A 75 2.79 1.00 -0.46
N ALA A 76 1.48 0.74 -0.44
CA ALA A 76 0.66 0.90 0.75
C ALA A 76 0.45 -0.42 1.50
N HIS A 77 1.01 -0.52 2.71
CA HIS A 77 0.68 -1.56 3.67
C HIS A 77 -0.76 -1.34 4.18
N ALA A 78 -1.65 -2.29 3.93
CA ALA A 78 -3.04 -2.26 4.41
C ALA A 78 -3.60 -3.67 4.51
N HIS A 79 -4.17 -4.02 5.66
CA HIS A 79 -4.77 -5.32 5.91
C HIS A 79 -6.29 -5.30 5.80
N GLN A 80 -6.94 -4.37 6.50
CA GLN A 80 -8.39 -4.29 6.60
C GLN A 80 -9.02 -3.53 5.42
N ALA A 81 -10.23 -3.89 5.06
CA ALA A 81 -10.98 -3.30 3.94
C ALA A 81 -11.08 -1.76 4.04
N ASN A 82 -11.32 -1.23 5.22
CA ASN A 82 -11.39 0.23 5.45
C ASN A 82 -10.04 0.94 5.21
N ASP A 83 -8.93 0.30 5.58
CA ASP A 83 -7.58 0.84 5.35
C ASP A 83 -7.19 0.75 3.87
N ILE A 84 -7.55 -0.35 3.20
CA ILE A 84 -7.38 -0.55 1.76
C ILE A 84 -8.11 0.54 0.98
N PHE A 85 -9.39 0.77 1.25
CA PHE A 85 -10.15 1.85 0.58
C PHE A 85 -9.64 3.24 0.94
N THR A 86 -9.07 3.44 2.13
CA THR A 86 -8.46 4.72 2.49
C THR A 86 -7.20 4.97 1.66
N ALA A 87 -6.36 3.96 1.44
CA ALA A 87 -5.21 4.06 0.55
C ALA A 87 -5.63 4.38 -0.90
N ILE A 88 -6.63 3.68 -1.42
CA ILE A 88 -7.19 3.90 -2.76
C ILE A 88 -7.72 5.34 -2.91
N ARG A 89 -8.52 5.82 -1.94
CA ARG A 89 -9.04 7.20 -1.97
C ARG A 89 -7.93 8.23 -2.02
N ILE A 90 -6.90 8.08 -1.19
CA ILE A 90 -5.77 9.02 -1.17
C ILE A 90 -5.01 8.98 -2.50
N ALA A 91 -4.75 7.81 -3.05
CA ALA A 91 -4.08 7.69 -4.35
C ALA A 91 -4.88 8.38 -5.46
N LYS A 92 -6.19 8.21 -5.49
CA LYS A 92 -7.09 8.88 -6.45
C LYS A 92 -7.15 10.40 -6.23
N GLU A 93 -7.23 10.85 -4.98
CA GLU A 93 -7.26 12.27 -4.61
C GLU A 93 -6.03 13.05 -5.14
N PHE A 94 -4.86 12.42 -5.05
CA PHE A 94 -3.61 13.02 -5.54
C PHE A 94 -3.24 12.61 -6.96
N GLY A 95 -3.99 11.68 -7.56
CA GLY A 95 -3.75 11.17 -8.91
C GLY A 95 -2.43 10.41 -9.04
N VAL A 96 -1.99 9.71 -7.99
CA VAL A 96 -0.73 8.95 -7.95
C VAL A 96 -0.92 7.47 -8.20
N GLY A 97 0.15 6.78 -8.62
CA GLY A 97 0.17 5.32 -8.71
C GLY A 97 0.10 4.68 -7.32
N LEU A 98 -0.49 3.47 -7.25
CA LEU A 98 -0.65 2.72 -6.00
C LEU A 98 -0.37 1.24 -6.23
N THR A 99 0.32 0.59 -5.28
CA THR A 99 0.30 -0.85 -5.07
C THR A 99 -0.16 -1.13 -3.65
N LEU A 100 -0.97 -2.16 -3.46
CA LEU A 100 -1.51 -2.55 -2.15
C LEU A 100 -0.78 -3.79 -1.65
N GLU A 101 -0.31 -3.75 -0.41
CA GLU A 101 0.38 -4.87 0.22
C GLU A 101 -0.45 -5.48 1.33
N HIS A 102 -0.29 -6.78 1.49
CA HIS A 102 -0.97 -7.67 2.42
C HIS A 102 -2.42 -7.96 2.02
N VAL A 103 -3.26 -6.96 1.92
CA VAL A 103 -4.66 -7.07 1.44
C VAL A 103 -5.41 -8.21 2.13
N THR A 104 -5.22 -8.37 3.44
CA THR A 104 -5.70 -9.52 4.22
C THR A 104 -7.20 -9.73 4.12
N GLU A 105 -7.99 -8.67 4.13
CA GLU A 105 -9.46 -8.70 3.94
C GLU A 105 -9.88 -8.52 2.48
N GLY A 106 -8.95 -8.62 1.53
CA GLY A 106 -9.23 -8.42 0.11
C GLY A 106 -10.31 -9.36 -0.46
N HIS A 107 -10.39 -10.59 0.04
CA HIS A 107 -11.42 -11.56 -0.37
C HIS A 107 -12.85 -11.07 -0.06
N MET A 108 -13.03 -10.23 0.95
CA MET A 108 -14.33 -9.65 1.32
C MET A 108 -14.80 -8.54 0.37
N ILE A 109 -13.86 -7.95 -0.38
CA ILE A 109 -14.08 -6.77 -1.24
C ILE A 109 -13.49 -6.98 -2.65
N ALA A 110 -13.39 -8.24 -3.08
CA ALA A 110 -12.69 -8.60 -4.31
C ALA A 110 -13.28 -7.93 -5.57
N ASN A 111 -14.61 -7.86 -5.67
CA ASN A 111 -15.30 -7.25 -6.81
C ASN A 111 -15.05 -5.74 -6.91
N GLU A 112 -14.91 -5.06 -5.77
CA GLU A 112 -14.57 -3.65 -5.69
C GLU A 112 -13.11 -3.42 -6.08
N LEU A 113 -12.19 -4.25 -5.57
CA LEU A 113 -10.76 -4.16 -5.90
C LEU A 113 -10.49 -4.41 -7.39
N ALA A 114 -11.22 -5.35 -8.01
CA ALA A 114 -11.11 -5.63 -9.43
C ALA A 114 -11.44 -4.40 -10.31
N LYS A 115 -12.38 -3.55 -9.87
CA LYS A 115 -12.72 -2.29 -10.57
C LYS A 115 -11.61 -1.25 -10.47
N GLU A 116 -10.84 -1.27 -9.39
CA GLU A 116 -9.78 -0.30 -9.12
C GLU A 116 -8.50 -0.57 -9.91
N LYS A 117 -8.24 -1.80 -10.32
CA LYS A 117 -7.12 -2.24 -11.17
C LYS A 117 -5.72 -1.95 -10.60
N PHE A 118 -5.59 -1.71 -9.31
CA PHE A 118 -4.28 -1.56 -8.67
C PHE A 118 -3.63 -2.93 -8.45
N PRO A 119 -2.31 -3.08 -8.65
CA PRO A 119 -1.60 -4.32 -8.32
C PRO A 119 -1.67 -4.62 -6.82
N LEU A 120 -1.88 -5.90 -6.51
CA LEU A 120 -2.03 -6.41 -5.15
C LEU A 120 -0.90 -7.39 -4.83
N ALA A 121 -0.16 -7.14 -3.75
CA ALA A 121 0.83 -8.06 -3.21
C ALA A 121 0.25 -8.70 -1.94
N VAL A 122 -0.26 -9.93 -2.06
CA VAL A 122 -1.07 -10.62 -1.05
C VAL A 122 -0.21 -11.50 -0.15
N GLY A 123 -0.30 -11.33 1.14
CA GLY A 123 0.44 -12.10 2.14
C GLY A 123 1.17 -11.23 3.19
N PRO A 124 1.96 -11.85 4.10
CA PRO A 124 2.15 -13.29 4.26
C PRO A 124 0.92 -13.95 4.90
N THR A 125 0.60 -15.15 4.43
CA THR A 125 -0.53 -15.91 5.00
C THR A 125 -0.07 -16.89 6.08
N PHE A 126 1.20 -17.30 6.08
CA PHE A 126 1.80 -18.10 7.14
C PHE A 126 1.79 -17.40 8.50
N GLY A 127 1.82 -18.22 9.56
CA GLY A 127 1.89 -17.77 10.94
C GLY A 127 0.54 -17.39 11.55
N HIS A 128 0.58 -16.96 12.80
CA HIS A 128 -0.62 -16.61 13.55
C HIS A 128 -1.15 -15.21 13.23
N ALA A 129 -2.42 -14.98 13.55
CA ALA A 129 -2.98 -13.63 13.59
C ALA A 129 -2.48 -12.89 14.84
N THR A 130 -1.28 -12.33 14.76
CA THR A 130 -0.60 -11.64 15.87
C THR A 130 -1.18 -10.27 16.18
N LYS A 131 -2.06 -9.75 15.31
CA LYS A 131 -2.74 -8.47 15.42
C LYS A 131 -4.20 -8.62 15.04
N PHE A 132 -5.05 -7.74 15.57
CA PHE A 132 -6.47 -7.74 15.23
C PHE A 132 -6.72 -7.62 13.71
N GLU A 133 -5.96 -6.79 13.01
CA GLU A 133 -6.09 -6.61 11.56
C GLU A 133 -5.76 -7.86 10.71
N LEU A 134 -5.27 -8.94 11.34
CA LEU A 134 -4.96 -10.23 10.70
C LEU A 134 -6.00 -11.32 10.99
N GLN A 135 -7.04 -11.04 11.78
CA GLN A 135 -7.99 -12.07 12.22
C GLN A 135 -8.73 -12.77 11.08
N ASN A 136 -8.94 -12.07 9.96
CA ASN A 136 -9.61 -12.60 8.77
C ASN A 136 -8.65 -13.16 7.72
N LYS A 137 -7.42 -13.48 8.12
CA LYS A 137 -6.41 -14.04 7.23
C LYS A 137 -6.80 -15.45 6.77
N THR A 138 -6.80 -15.68 5.46
CA THR A 138 -7.10 -16.99 4.86
C THR A 138 -6.23 -17.24 3.62
N TRP A 139 -5.95 -18.51 3.34
CA TRP A 139 -5.25 -18.94 2.13
C TRP A 139 -6.07 -18.76 0.85
N GLU A 140 -7.37 -18.58 0.96
CA GLU A 140 -8.30 -18.37 -0.18
C GLU A 140 -8.15 -16.98 -0.80
N THR A 141 -7.63 -15.99 -0.05
CA THR A 141 -7.56 -14.59 -0.48
C THR A 141 -6.91 -14.40 -1.85
N PRO A 142 -5.72 -14.96 -2.16
CA PRO A 142 -5.11 -14.78 -3.48
C PRO A 142 -5.99 -15.32 -4.61
N GLY A 143 -6.54 -16.53 -4.45
CA GLY A 143 -7.40 -17.17 -5.46
C GLY A 143 -8.71 -16.43 -5.70
N ILE A 144 -9.38 -15.94 -4.64
CA ILE A 144 -10.60 -15.15 -4.77
C ILE A 144 -10.34 -13.85 -5.53
N LEU A 145 -9.21 -13.16 -5.21
CA LEU A 145 -8.82 -11.93 -5.89
C LEU A 145 -8.45 -12.16 -7.36
N ALA A 146 -7.67 -13.19 -7.66
CA ALA A 146 -7.32 -13.56 -9.04
C ALA A 146 -8.58 -13.88 -9.86
N LYS A 147 -9.50 -14.71 -9.32
CA LYS A 147 -10.77 -15.05 -9.96
C LYS A 147 -11.67 -13.83 -10.20
N ALA A 148 -11.60 -12.81 -9.34
CA ALA A 148 -12.31 -11.55 -9.53
C ALA A 148 -11.67 -10.66 -10.63
N GLY A 149 -10.51 -11.03 -11.17
CA GLY A 149 -9.78 -10.28 -12.19
C GLY A 149 -8.80 -9.25 -11.64
N CYS A 150 -8.41 -9.35 -10.36
CA CYS A 150 -7.35 -8.53 -9.79
C CYS A 150 -5.96 -8.99 -10.27
N HIS A 151 -5.04 -8.05 -10.39
CA HIS A 151 -3.62 -8.34 -10.63
C HIS A 151 -2.94 -8.69 -9.30
N VAL A 152 -2.74 -9.98 -9.04
CA VAL A 152 -2.27 -10.53 -7.77
C VAL A 152 -0.84 -11.02 -7.87
N SER A 153 -0.03 -10.75 -6.83
CA SER A 153 1.24 -11.41 -6.56
C SER A 153 1.24 -11.94 -5.13
N ILE A 154 1.72 -13.16 -4.91
CA ILE A 154 1.87 -13.75 -3.57
C ILE A 154 3.19 -13.27 -2.98
N ILE A 155 3.18 -12.84 -1.71
CA ILE A 155 4.38 -12.37 -1.00
C ILE A 155 4.60 -13.05 0.34
N THR A 156 5.86 -13.11 0.75
CA THR A 156 6.28 -13.58 2.09
C THR A 156 6.51 -12.44 3.08
N ASP A 157 6.60 -11.19 2.59
CA ASP A 157 7.04 -10.03 3.40
C ASP A 157 8.35 -10.31 4.15
N ALA A 158 9.32 -10.91 3.45
CA ALA A 158 10.60 -11.29 4.07
C ALA A 158 11.24 -10.08 4.81
N PRO A 159 11.73 -10.26 6.03
CA PRO A 159 12.04 -11.52 6.72
C PRO A 159 10.89 -12.07 7.60
N VAL A 160 9.67 -11.54 7.53
CA VAL A 160 8.53 -12.04 8.32
C VAL A 160 8.31 -13.53 8.07
N ILE A 161 8.24 -13.92 6.81
CA ILE A 161 8.36 -15.30 6.35
C ILE A 161 9.59 -15.36 5.45
N PRO A 162 10.53 -16.29 5.69
CA PRO A 162 11.71 -16.41 4.84
C PRO A 162 11.36 -16.59 3.36
N LEU A 163 12.10 -15.92 2.49
CA LEU A 163 11.79 -15.86 1.06
C LEU A 163 11.73 -17.23 0.38
N HIS A 164 12.53 -18.19 0.84
CA HIS A 164 12.53 -19.56 0.29
C HIS A 164 11.21 -20.32 0.53
N HIS A 165 10.31 -19.82 1.36
CA HIS A 165 8.96 -20.35 1.53
C HIS A 165 7.94 -19.78 0.53
N LEU A 166 8.33 -18.91 -0.41
CA LEU A 166 7.42 -18.36 -1.40
C LEU A 166 6.70 -19.45 -2.24
N PRO A 167 7.40 -20.49 -2.75
CA PRO A 167 6.71 -21.58 -3.45
C PRO A 167 5.69 -22.33 -2.57
N LEU A 168 5.98 -22.45 -1.28
CA LEU A 168 5.06 -23.07 -0.33
C LEU A 168 3.80 -22.19 -0.10
N CYS A 169 3.96 -20.86 -0.08
CA CYS A 169 2.81 -19.94 -0.04
C CYS A 169 1.90 -20.11 -1.25
N ALA A 170 2.47 -20.24 -2.46
CA ALA A 170 1.71 -20.53 -3.67
C ALA A 170 1.00 -21.88 -3.60
N GLY A 171 1.70 -22.94 -3.15
CA GLY A 171 1.12 -24.27 -2.98
C GLY A 171 -0.08 -24.31 -2.03
N PHE A 172 -0.04 -23.54 -0.94
CA PHE A 172 -1.20 -23.43 -0.03
C PHE A 172 -2.35 -22.61 -0.64
N ALA A 173 -2.06 -21.59 -1.45
CA ALA A 173 -3.09 -20.87 -2.17
C ALA A 173 -3.79 -21.78 -3.20
N ILE A 174 -3.04 -22.63 -3.91
CA ILE A 174 -3.58 -23.65 -4.83
C ILE A 174 -4.47 -24.64 -4.05
N LYS A 175 -3.98 -25.16 -2.94
CA LYS A 175 -4.77 -26.06 -2.08
C LYS A 175 -6.08 -25.42 -1.60
N ALA A 176 -6.07 -24.09 -1.43
CA ALA A 176 -7.25 -23.30 -1.04
C ALA A 176 -8.14 -22.88 -2.22
N GLY A 177 -7.84 -23.35 -3.43
CA GLY A 177 -8.70 -23.18 -4.62
C GLY A 177 -8.23 -22.13 -5.62
N MET A 178 -6.99 -21.62 -5.50
CA MET A 178 -6.38 -20.82 -6.55
C MET A 178 -6.02 -21.70 -7.75
N ASP A 179 -6.16 -21.19 -8.95
CA ASP A 179 -5.69 -21.89 -10.15
C ASP A 179 -4.16 -22.06 -10.09
N GLU A 180 -3.66 -23.23 -10.49
CA GLU A 180 -2.23 -23.56 -10.41
C GLU A 180 -1.39 -22.66 -11.31
N PHE A 181 -1.91 -22.32 -12.49
CA PHE A 181 -1.21 -21.45 -13.44
C PHE A 181 -1.16 -20.00 -12.98
N ASP A 182 -2.24 -19.54 -12.32
CA ASP A 182 -2.27 -18.18 -11.74
C ASP A 182 -1.35 -18.05 -10.52
N ALA A 183 -1.10 -19.13 -9.78
CA ALA A 183 -0.26 -19.13 -8.60
C ALA A 183 1.24 -19.10 -8.90
#